data_bf9bea6183ccb2ee4c84c33cb724cd5e
#
_entry.id   bf9bea6183ccb2ee4c84c33cb724cd5e
#
_cell.length_a   1.000
_cell.length_b   1.000
_cell.length_c   1.000
_cell.angle_alpha   90.00
_cell.angle_beta   90.00
_cell.angle_gamma   90.00
#
_symmetry.space_group_name_H-M   'P 1'
#
loop_
_entity.id
_entity.type
_entity.pdbx_description
1 polymer ?
#
loop_
_entity_poly.entity_id
_entity_poly.type
_entity_poly.pdbx_seq_one_letter_code
_entity_poly.pdbx_strand_id
1 'polypeptide(L)'
;MEEINMRVLENCEPKQVFYYFEEICKIPHGSRNTKQISDYLVAFAKEHGFDYVQDEMNNVIIYKPATPGYENAPTVILQGHMDMVCEKRPDVQHDFEKDGLNLSVKDGYVTANGTTLGGDDGIAVAYALALLDSTDLPHPALEVLITVDEEIGLLGAVGLDCSVLKGKRMINMDSEAEGSLWISCAGGLSAVSHIPVARVDAEGEKLQIKVCGLMGGHSGSEIDKKRANANVVMGRF
;
A
#
# COMPACT_ATOMS: atom_id res chain seq x y z
N MET A 1 15.20 -28.09 -22.14
CA MET A 1 13.93 -27.35 -22.34
C MET A 1 13.87 -26.37 -21.21
N GLU A 2 14.09 -25.10 -21.48
CA GLU A 2 13.80 -24.06 -20.52
C GLU A 2 12.29 -24.14 -20.24
N GLU A 3 11.92 -24.39 -18.99
CA GLU A 3 10.55 -24.16 -18.55
C GLU A 3 10.27 -22.68 -18.80
N ILE A 4 9.41 -22.40 -19.76
CA ILE A 4 8.82 -21.07 -19.93
C ILE A 4 8.03 -20.85 -18.64
N ASN A 5 8.61 -20.12 -17.72
CA ASN A 5 7.97 -19.78 -16.44
C ASN A 5 6.83 -18.81 -16.78
N MET A 6 5.65 -19.37 -17.07
CA MET A 6 4.46 -18.58 -17.40
C MET A 6 4.12 -17.70 -16.20
N ARG A 7 3.89 -16.41 -16.45
CA ARG A 7 3.46 -15.47 -15.40
C ARG A 7 2.09 -15.87 -14.89
N VAL A 8 1.90 -15.75 -13.59
CA VAL A 8 0.63 -16.12 -12.94
C VAL A 8 -0.52 -15.26 -13.43
N LEU A 9 -0.27 -13.97 -13.69
CA LEU A 9 -1.28 -12.99 -14.07
C LEU A 9 -1.32 -12.66 -15.57
N GLU A 10 -0.63 -13.41 -16.43
CA GLU A 10 -0.51 -13.11 -17.86
C GLU A 10 -1.85 -13.05 -18.62
N ASN A 11 -2.88 -13.73 -18.10
CA ASN A 11 -4.22 -13.76 -18.69
C ASN A 11 -5.20 -12.76 -18.05
N CYS A 12 -4.73 -11.94 -17.10
CA CYS A 12 -5.54 -10.89 -16.50
C CYS A 12 -5.51 -9.61 -17.34
N GLU A 13 -6.62 -8.86 -17.34
CA GLU A 13 -6.74 -7.60 -18.04
C GLU A 13 -7.05 -6.45 -17.05
N PRO A 14 -6.46 -5.26 -17.23
CA PRO A 14 -5.53 -4.82 -18.28
C PRO A 14 -4.12 -5.45 -18.11
N LYS A 15 -3.58 -6.00 -19.20
CA LYS A 15 -2.33 -6.78 -19.15
C LYS A 15 -1.17 -6.06 -18.48
N GLN A 16 -0.95 -4.80 -18.86
CA GLN A 16 0.19 -4.04 -18.35
C GLN A 16 0.06 -3.75 -16.84
N VAL A 17 -1.14 -3.52 -16.35
CA VAL A 17 -1.40 -3.34 -14.92
C VAL A 17 -1.07 -4.63 -14.15
N PHE A 18 -1.58 -5.77 -14.60
CA PHE A 18 -1.31 -7.05 -13.94
C PHE A 18 0.13 -7.52 -14.12
N TYR A 19 0.80 -7.11 -15.20
CA TYR A 19 2.24 -7.30 -15.33
C TYR A 19 3.00 -6.60 -14.20
N TYR A 20 2.75 -5.31 -13.97
CA TYR A 20 3.42 -4.56 -12.91
C TYR A 20 2.99 -5.00 -11.52
N PHE A 21 1.73 -5.35 -11.34
CA PHE A 21 1.26 -5.90 -10.06
C PHE A 21 2.01 -7.19 -9.70
N GLU A 22 2.21 -8.10 -10.66
CA GLU A 22 3.00 -9.30 -10.43
C GLU A 22 4.48 -9.00 -10.16
N GLU A 23 5.06 -7.97 -10.80
CA GLU A 23 6.45 -7.57 -10.52
C GLU A 23 6.62 -7.03 -9.08
N ILE A 24 5.75 -6.12 -8.65
CA ILE A 24 5.86 -5.59 -7.27
C ILE A 24 5.58 -6.66 -6.22
N CYS A 25 4.71 -7.63 -6.47
CA CYS A 25 4.46 -8.73 -5.57
C CYS A 25 5.67 -9.66 -5.37
N LYS A 26 6.66 -9.64 -6.25
CA LYS A 26 7.92 -10.38 -6.08
C LYS A 26 8.86 -9.72 -5.06
N ILE A 27 8.62 -8.46 -4.74
CA ILE A 27 9.45 -7.63 -3.86
C ILE A 27 8.81 -7.62 -2.47
N PRO A 28 9.53 -7.97 -1.39
CA PRO A 28 9.05 -7.73 -0.03
C PRO A 28 8.81 -6.24 0.20
N HIS A 29 7.58 -5.86 0.60
CA HIS A 29 7.20 -4.45 0.74
C HIS A 29 6.20 -4.18 1.86
N GLY A 30 6.30 -4.90 2.97
CA GLY A 30 5.55 -4.57 4.18
C GLY A 30 5.90 -3.19 4.72
N SER A 31 5.00 -2.56 5.48
CA SER A 31 5.28 -1.29 6.17
C SER A 31 6.61 -1.38 6.94
N ARG A 32 7.43 -0.34 6.86
CA ARG A 32 8.82 -0.25 7.35
C ARG A 32 9.85 -1.06 6.56
N ASN A 33 9.46 -1.89 5.61
CA ASN A 33 10.36 -2.63 4.72
C ASN A 33 10.20 -2.20 3.25
N THR A 34 10.14 -0.90 3.01
CA THR A 34 9.77 -0.31 1.70
C THR A 34 10.98 0.04 0.81
N LYS A 35 12.20 -0.11 1.32
CA LYS A 35 13.39 0.33 0.55
C LYS A 35 13.55 -0.39 -0.79
N GLN A 36 13.30 -1.68 -0.85
CA GLN A 36 13.48 -2.48 -2.08
C GLN A 36 12.47 -2.08 -3.17
N ILE A 37 11.19 -1.91 -2.80
CA ILE A 37 10.16 -1.48 -3.75
C ILE A 37 10.36 -0.02 -4.17
N SER A 38 10.79 0.85 -3.26
CA SER A 38 11.16 2.23 -3.58
C SER A 38 12.32 2.28 -4.60
N ASP A 39 13.36 1.46 -4.42
CA ASP A 39 14.48 1.36 -5.35
C ASP A 39 14.06 0.76 -6.70
N TYR A 40 13.11 -0.15 -6.72
CA TYR A 40 12.51 -0.67 -7.95
C TYR A 40 11.81 0.44 -8.74
N LEU A 41 11.03 1.31 -8.08
CA LEU A 41 10.38 2.45 -8.73
C LEU A 41 11.40 3.45 -9.28
N VAL A 42 12.48 3.68 -8.55
CA VAL A 42 13.60 4.52 -9.03
C VAL A 42 14.30 3.89 -10.24
N ALA A 43 14.53 2.59 -10.21
CA ALA A 43 15.13 1.86 -11.35
C ALA A 43 14.23 1.94 -12.57
N PHE A 44 12.91 1.77 -12.40
CA PHE A 44 11.91 1.94 -13.45
C PHE A 44 11.98 3.36 -14.06
N ALA A 45 12.00 4.40 -13.24
CA ALA A 45 12.09 5.77 -13.72
C ALA A 45 13.36 6.02 -14.55
N LYS A 46 14.50 5.50 -14.10
CA LYS A 46 15.78 5.58 -14.82
C LYS A 46 15.74 4.86 -16.16
N GLU A 47 15.19 3.65 -16.21
CA GLU A 47 15.09 2.84 -17.42
C GLU A 47 14.26 3.54 -18.49
N HIS A 48 13.17 4.22 -18.08
CA HIS A 48 12.29 4.96 -18.99
C HIS A 48 12.73 6.42 -19.24
N GLY A 49 13.84 6.86 -18.63
CA GLY A 49 14.36 8.22 -18.80
C GLY A 49 13.49 9.31 -18.15
N PHE A 50 12.74 8.98 -17.12
CA PHE A 50 11.94 9.94 -16.37
C PHE A 50 12.75 10.63 -15.28
N ASP A 51 12.47 11.92 -15.05
CA ASP A 51 12.89 12.60 -13.84
C ASP A 51 12.17 12.01 -12.62
N TYR A 52 12.84 11.95 -11.49
CA TYR A 52 12.28 11.42 -10.26
C TYR A 52 12.88 12.08 -9.01
N VAL A 53 12.17 11.94 -7.90
CA VAL A 53 12.66 12.23 -6.55
C VAL A 53 12.43 10.97 -5.69
N GLN A 54 13.45 10.57 -4.93
CA GLN A 54 13.31 9.62 -3.83
C GLN A 54 13.77 10.35 -2.57
N ASP A 55 12.88 10.48 -1.59
CA ASP A 55 13.21 11.19 -0.36
C ASP A 55 13.86 10.25 0.69
N GLU A 56 14.22 10.82 1.84
CA GLU A 56 14.87 10.08 2.93
C GLU A 56 13.97 9.02 3.57
N MET A 57 12.64 9.17 3.41
CA MET A 57 11.65 8.20 3.89
C MET A 57 11.37 7.08 2.88
N ASN A 58 11.94 7.15 1.68
CA ASN A 58 11.70 6.30 0.53
C ASN A 58 10.38 6.57 -0.22
N ASN A 59 9.69 7.70 -0.01
CA ASN A 59 8.65 8.12 -0.93
C ASN A 59 9.28 8.36 -2.32
N VAL A 60 8.53 8.05 -3.38
CA VAL A 60 9.01 8.25 -4.76
C VAL A 60 8.02 9.11 -5.53
N ILE A 61 8.56 10.11 -6.24
CA ILE A 61 7.81 10.91 -7.20
C ILE A 61 8.46 10.70 -8.57
N ILE A 62 7.66 10.35 -9.59
CA ILE A 62 8.11 10.19 -10.97
C ILE A 62 7.36 11.19 -11.84
N TYR A 63 8.10 11.91 -12.70
CA TYR A 63 7.55 12.95 -13.56
C TYR A 63 7.51 12.48 -15.00
N LYS A 64 6.31 12.45 -15.60
CA LYS A 64 6.14 12.16 -17.03
C LYS A 64 5.65 13.41 -17.76
N PRO A 65 6.38 13.88 -18.80
CA PRO A 65 5.93 15.02 -19.61
C PRO A 65 4.58 14.76 -20.27
N ALA A 66 3.82 15.83 -20.57
CA ALA A 66 2.59 15.75 -21.33
C ALA A 66 2.83 15.18 -22.74
N THR A 67 1.85 14.45 -23.25
CA THR A 67 1.84 14.03 -24.67
C THR A 67 1.52 15.23 -25.58
N PRO A 68 1.91 15.16 -26.88
CA PRO A 68 1.60 16.19 -27.85
C PRO A 68 0.10 16.59 -27.87
N GLY A 69 -0.16 17.89 -27.77
CA GLY A 69 -1.51 18.46 -27.67
C GLY A 69 -2.04 18.63 -26.25
N TYR A 70 -1.33 18.15 -25.23
CA TYR A 70 -1.71 18.27 -23.81
C TYR A 70 -0.74 19.12 -23.00
N GLU A 71 0.22 19.80 -23.61
CA GLU A 71 1.30 20.57 -22.97
C GLU A 71 0.76 21.70 -22.08
N ASN A 72 -0.40 22.25 -22.46
CA ASN A 72 -1.04 23.34 -21.72
C ASN A 72 -2.12 22.83 -20.74
N ALA A 73 -2.37 21.51 -20.70
CA ALA A 73 -3.33 20.96 -19.74
C ALA A 73 -2.72 20.95 -18.33
N PRO A 74 -3.54 21.18 -17.28
CA PRO A 74 -3.05 21.15 -15.92
C PRO A 74 -2.44 19.81 -15.56
N THR A 75 -1.27 19.83 -14.94
CA THR A 75 -0.62 18.63 -14.37
C THR A 75 -1.54 17.88 -13.43
N VAL A 76 -1.53 16.56 -13.52
CA VAL A 76 -2.28 15.66 -12.64
C VAL A 76 -1.32 14.85 -11.80
N ILE A 77 -1.57 14.81 -10.49
CA ILE A 77 -0.88 13.95 -9.55
C ILE A 77 -1.68 12.65 -9.44
N LEU A 78 -1.02 11.51 -9.64
CA LEU A 78 -1.55 10.18 -9.34
C LEU A 78 -0.89 9.72 -8.04
N GLN A 79 -1.67 9.38 -7.03
CA GLN A 79 -1.15 9.06 -5.72
C GLN A 79 -1.67 7.71 -5.24
N GLY A 80 -0.76 6.92 -4.65
CA GLY A 80 -1.00 5.67 -3.94
C GLY A 80 0.13 5.41 -2.95
N HIS A 81 0.07 4.27 -2.23
CA HIS A 81 1.15 3.85 -1.34
C HIS A 81 1.74 2.50 -1.77
N MET A 82 3.01 2.27 -1.40
CA MET A 82 3.73 1.08 -1.84
C MET A 82 3.85 0.01 -0.76
N ASP A 83 3.54 0.32 0.48
CA ASP A 83 3.57 -0.63 1.57
C ASP A 83 2.27 -1.42 1.68
N MET A 84 2.32 -2.52 2.42
CA MET A 84 1.16 -3.38 2.64
C MET A 84 1.14 -3.94 4.07
N VAL A 85 -0.05 -4.30 4.55
CA VAL A 85 -0.25 -5.08 5.77
C VAL A 85 0.32 -6.49 5.60
N CYS A 86 1.12 -6.95 6.56
CA CYS A 86 1.79 -8.25 6.55
C CYS A 86 1.11 -9.23 7.50
N GLU A 87 0.14 -9.98 7.01
CA GLU A 87 -0.57 -11.01 7.76
C GLU A 87 -0.55 -12.34 7.01
N LYS A 88 -0.44 -13.45 7.74
CA LYS A 88 -0.46 -14.81 7.18
C LYS A 88 -1.24 -15.78 8.05
N ARG A 89 -1.73 -16.84 7.42
CA ARG A 89 -2.35 -17.94 8.16
C ARG A 89 -1.31 -18.65 9.04
N PRO A 90 -1.72 -19.20 10.19
CA PRO A 90 -0.80 -19.85 11.13
C PRO A 90 -0.07 -21.07 10.55
N ASP A 91 -0.64 -21.72 9.55
CA ASP A 91 -0.10 -22.92 8.87
C ASP A 91 0.86 -22.59 7.72
N VAL A 92 1.06 -21.30 7.38
CA VAL A 92 1.89 -20.85 6.26
C VAL A 92 3.25 -20.39 6.75
N GLN A 93 4.30 -20.94 6.10
CA GLN A 93 5.68 -20.47 6.26
C GLN A 93 5.93 -19.37 5.22
N HIS A 94 6.14 -18.15 5.66
CA HIS A 94 6.43 -16.98 4.83
C HIS A 94 7.19 -15.95 5.68
N ASP A 95 8.22 -15.34 5.15
CA ASP A 95 9.01 -14.27 5.77
C ASP A 95 8.81 -12.98 4.97
N PHE A 96 7.92 -12.11 5.42
CA PHE A 96 7.62 -10.84 4.75
C PHE A 96 8.81 -9.88 4.61
N GLU A 97 9.91 -10.14 5.32
CA GLU A 97 11.13 -9.35 5.16
C GLU A 97 11.97 -9.78 3.93
N LYS A 98 11.71 -10.99 3.39
CA LYS A 98 12.57 -11.61 2.37
C LYS A 98 11.82 -12.19 1.19
N ASP A 99 10.63 -12.73 1.45
CA ASP A 99 9.89 -13.51 0.45
C ASP A 99 8.89 -12.62 -0.31
N GLY A 100 8.87 -12.74 -1.62
CA GLY A 100 7.79 -12.23 -2.44
C GLY A 100 6.51 -13.04 -2.26
N LEU A 101 5.37 -12.47 -2.67
CA LEU A 101 4.06 -13.09 -2.51
C LEU A 101 3.87 -14.24 -3.51
N ASN A 102 3.27 -15.33 -3.05
CA ASN A 102 2.90 -16.45 -3.89
C ASN A 102 1.47 -16.25 -4.44
N LEU A 103 1.38 -15.73 -5.64
CA LEU A 103 0.11 -15.37 -6.28
C LEU A 103 -0.62 -16.58 -6.88
N SER A 104 -1.94 -16.48 -6.96
CA SER A 104 -2.79 -17.36 -7.75
C SER A 104 -4.04 -16.61 -8.25
N VAL A 105 -4.62 -17.11 -9.33
CA VAL A 105 -5.93 -16.66 -9.82
C VAL A 105 -6.94 -17.76 -9.52
N LYS A 106 -7.97 -17.43 -8.75
CA LYS A 106 -8.99 -18.36 -8.32
C LYS A 106 -10.37 -17.72 -8.36
N ASP A 107 -11.30 -18.35 -9.03
CA ASP A 107 -12.72 -17.92 -9.12
C ASP A 107 -12.87 -16.46 -9.60
N GLY A 108 -11.99 -15.99 -10.50
CA GLY A 108 -11.99 -14.62 -11.00
C GLY A 108 -11.30 -13.60 -10.09
N TYR A 109 -10.67 -14.03 -9.01
CA TYR A 109 -9.93 -13.17 -8.08
C TYR A 109 -8.44 -13.48 -8.12
N VAL A 110 -7.61 -12.44 -8.04
CA VAL A 110 -6.20 -12.58 -7.73
C VAL A 110 -6.06 -12.72 -6.21
N THR A 111 -5.31 -13.71 -5.77
CA THR A 111 -5.09 -14.00 -4.34
C THR A 111 -3.62 -14.29 -4.06
N ALA A 112 -3.20 -14.10 -2.83
CA ALA A 112 -1.92 -14.61 -2.32
C ALA A 112 -2.17 -15.89 -1.48
N ASN A 113 -1.34 -16.92 -1.69
CA ASN A 113 -1.55 -18.24 -1.08
C ASN A 113 -1.20 -18.23 0.41
N GLY A 114 -2.18 -17.87 1.22
CA GLY A 114 -2.09 -17.92 2.69
C GLY A 114 -1.51 -16.68 3.36
N THR A 115 -1.28 -15.63 2.60
CA THR A 115 -0.87 -14.31 3.09
C THR A 115 -1.86 -13.23 2.66
N THR A 116 -1.71 -12.01 3.18
CA THR A 116 -2.27 -10.79 2.58
C THR A 116 -1.72 -10.61 1.16
N LEU A 117 -2.49 -9.94 0.29
CA LEU A 117 -2.17 -9.74 -1.12
C LEU A 117 -1.44 -8.41 -1.39
N GLY A 118 -1.71 -7.38 -0.57
CA GLY A 118 -1.24 -6.01 -0.84
C GLY A 118 -1.90 -5.39 -2.08
N GLY A 119 -3.16 -5.77 -2.37
CA GLY A 119 -3.95 -5.12 -3.41
C GLY A 119 -4.21 -3.66 -3.08
N ASP A 120 -4.44 -3.38 -1.82
CA ASP A 120 -4.36 -2.10 -1.14
C ASP A 120 -2.89 -1.87 -0.74
N ASP A 121 -2.13 -0.91 -1.33
CA ASP A 121 -2.54 -0.15 -2.51
C ASP A 121 -1.61 -0.48 -3.72
N GLY A 122 -1.10 -1.71 -3.75
CA GLY A 122 -0.22 -2.19 -4.83
C GLY A 122 -0.86 -2.09 -6.21
N ILE A 123 -2.21 -2.13 -6.28
CA ILE A 123 -2.90 -1.95 -7.56
C ILE A 123 -2.75 -0.53 -8.10
N ALA A 124 -2.76 0.50 -7.25
CA ALA A 124 -2.50 1.87 -7.65
C ALA A 124 -1.07 2.04 -8.18
N VAL A 125 -0.09 1.43 -7.49
CA VAL A 125 1.30 1.41 -7.98
C VAL A 125 1.38 0.78 -9.36
N ALA A 126 0.70 -0.35 -9.58
CA ALA A 126 0.68 -1.04 -10.86
C ALA A 126 0.00 -0.21 -11.97
N TYR A 127 -1.13 0.46 -11.67
CA TYR A 127 -1.76 1.39 -12.60
C TYR A 127 -0.85 2.55 -12.96
N ALA A 128 -0.18 3.15 -11.97
CA ALA A 128 0.73 4.25 -12.19
C ALA A 128 1.91 3.84 -13.09
N LEU A 129 2.52 2.68 -12.85
CA LEU A 129 3.59 2.15 -13.69
C LEU A 129 3.11 1.86 -15.11
N ALA A 130 1.93 1.27 -15.28
CA ALA A 130 1.35 1.01 -16.59
C ALA A 130 1.08 2.30 -17.39
N LEU A 131 0.62 3.36 -16.73
CA LEU A 131 0.44 4.68 -17.35
C LEU A 131 1.77 5.35 -17.68
N LEU A 132 2.77 5.21 -16.82
CA LEU A 132 4.12 5.72 -17.08
C LEU A 132 4.77 5.01 -18.27
N ASP A 133 4.62 3.70 -18.41
CA ASP A 133 5.17 2.89 -19.50
C ASP A 133 4.43 3.10 -20.83
N SER A 134 3.15 3.51 -20.79
CA SER A 134 2.33 3.71 -21.98
C SER A 134 2.91 4.78 -22.92
N THR A 135 2.93 4.48 -24.20
CA THR A 135 3.38 5.38 -25.28
C THR A 135 2.24 5.85 -26.19
N ASP A 136 1.05 5.30 -26.05
CA ASP A 136 -0.11 5.51 -26.94
C ASP A 136 -1.29 6.21 -26.26
N LEU A 137 -1.28 6.34 -24.94
CA LEU A 137 -2.33 7.04 -24.19
C LEU A 137 -2.05 8.55 -24.13
N PRO A 138 -2.97 9.41 -24.64
CA PRO A 138 -2.83 10.85 -24.48
C PRO A 138 -3.06 11.27 -23.04
N HIS A 139 -2.16 12.10 -22.49
CA HIS A 139 -2.23 12.56 -21.09
C HIS A 139 -1.60 13.93 -20.88
N PRO A 140 -2.04 14.71 -19.88
CA PRO A 140 -1.33 15.89 -19.40
C PRO A 140 0.01 15.49 -18.75
N ALA A 141 0.81 16.45 -18.33
CA ALA A 141 1.94 16.14 -17.47
C ALA A 141 1.47 15.37 -16.23
N LEU A 142 2.17 14.27 -15.89
CA LEU A 142 1.86 13.44 -14.74
C LEU A 142 2.94 13.56 -13.67
N GLU A 143 2.53 13.61 -12.43
CA GLU A 143 3.37 13.44 -11.24
C GLU A 143 2.84 12.20 -10.51
N VAL A 144 3.58 11.11 -10.57
CA VAL A 144 3.23 9.87 -9.87
C VAL A 144 3.89 9.90 -8.51
N LEU A 145 3.09 10.08 -7.47
CA LEU A 145 3.51 10.12 -6.07
C LEU A 145 3.16 8.80 -5.38
N ILE A 146 4.17 8.02 -5.02
CA ILE A 146 4.00 6.79 -4.27
C ILE A 146 4.61 6.95 -2.89
N THR A 147 3.76 6.92 -1.88
CA THR A 147 4.15 7.09 -0.47
C THR A 147 4.47 5.76 0.20
N VAL A 148 5.07 5.83 1.39
CA VAL A 148 5.42 4.68 2.23
C VAL A 148 4.69 4.75 3.56
N ASP A 149 4.58 3.59 4.24
CA ASP A 149 4.12 3.48 5.62
C ASP A 149 2.74 4.13 5.86
N GLU A 150 1.85 3.98 4.87
CA GLU A 150 0.46 4.43 4.95
C GLU A 150 -0.27 3.65 6.03
N GLU A 151 -0.18 2.32 5.99
CA GLU A 151 -0.86 1.33 6.82
C GLU A 151 -0.55 1.45 8.34
N ILE A 152 0.50 2.17 8.67
CA ILE A 152 0.92 2.40 10.06
C ILE A 152 0.80 3.87 10.49
N GLY A 153 0.04 4.67 9.74
CA GLY A 153 -0.33 6.02 10.12
C GLY A 153 0.13 7.12 9.17
N LEU A 154 0.18 6.88 7.86
CA LEU A 154 0.48 7.88 6.81
C LEU A 154 1.88 8.50 6.97
N LEU A 155 2.86 7.74 7.51
CA LEU A 155 4.15 8.32 7.93
C LEU A 155 4.90 8.94 6.76
N GLY A 156 4.91 8.29 5.60
CA GLY A 156 5.53 8.83 4.39
C GLY A 156 4.89 10.13 3.93
N ALA A 157 3.54 10.18 3.91
CA ALA A 157 2.81 11.38 3.50
C ALA A 157 3.02 12.56 4.48
N VAL A 158 3.10 12.27 5.79
CA VAL A 158 3.37 13.32 6.82
C VAL A 158 4.77 13.91 6.66
N GLY A 159 5.76 13.11 6.26
CA GLY A 159 7.15 13.56 6.09
C GLY A 159 7.46 14.15 4.71
N LEU A 160 6.53 14.09 3.76
CA LEU A 160 6.75 14.49 2.38
C LEU A 160 6.91 16.01 2.23
N ASP A 161 7.95 16.45 1.52
CA ASP A 161 8.05 17.82 1.03
C ASP A 161 7.18 18.01 -0.23
N CYS A 162 5.98 18.55 -0.03
CA CYS A 162 5.05 18.83 -1.13
C CYS A 162 5.50 19.97 -2.04
N SER A 163 6.58 20.72 -1.74
CA SER A 163 7.05 21.85 -2.55
C SER A 163 7.57 21.41 -3.93
N VAL A 164 7.94 20.16 -4.07
CA VAL A 164 8.41 19.55 -5.32
C VAL A 164 7.28 19.23 -6.31
N LEU A 165 6.02 19.22 -5.86
CA LEU A 165 4.84 18.98 -6.68
C LEU A 165 4.35 20.26 -7.35
N LYS A 166 4.09 20.20 -8.66
CA LYS A 166 3.56 21.31 -9.47
C LYS A 166 2.05 21.18 -9.69
N GLY A 167 1.56 19.95 -9.75
CA GLY A 167 0.16 19.64 -9.93
C GLY A 167 -0.74 20.22 -8.83
N LYS A 168 -1.96 20.62 -9.20
CA LYS A 168 -3.01 21.10 -8.27
C LYS A 168 -4.25 20.23 -8.32
N ARG A 169 -4.19 19.14 -9.09
CA ARG A 169 -5.24 18.14 -9.21
C ARG A 169 -4.62 16.80 -8.85
N MET A 170 -5.17 16.14 -7.86
CA MET A 170 -4.69 14.83 -7.41
C MET A 170 -5.82 13.81 -7.55
N ILE A 171 -5.46 12.65 -8.05
CA ILE A 171 -6.27 11.44 -8.03
C ILE A 171 -5.57 10.48 -7.08
N ASN A 172 -6.14 10.33 -5.88
CA ASN A 172 -5.74 9.27 -4.97
C ASN A 172 -6.44 7.99 -5.43
N MET A 173 -5.68 6.92 -5.59
CA MET A 173 -6.18 5.65 -6.13
C MET A 173 -6.40 4.59 -5.04
N ASP A 174 -6.27 4.99 -3.80
CA ASP A 174 -6.44 4.20 -2.60
C ASP A 174 -7.91 4.23 -2.15
N SER A 175 -8.77 3.57 -2.92
CA SER A 175 -10.21 3.51 -2.67
C SER A 175 -10.80 2.17 -3.12
N GLU A 176 -11.51 1.49 -2.23
CA GLU A 176 -12.05 0.13 -2.45
C GLU A 176 -13.39 0.10 -3.20
N ALA A 177 -14.13 1.21 -3.22
CA ALA A 177 -15.50 1.22 -3.73
C ALA A 177 -15.56 1.51 -5.23
N GLU A 178 -15.79 0.47 -6.04
CA GLU A 178 -15.97 0.60 -7.49
C GLU A 178 -17.08 1.60 -7.85
N GLY A 179 -16.79 2.48 -8.82
CA GLY A 179 -17.74 3.48 -9.32
C GLY A 179 -17.99 4.65 -8.38
N SER A 180 -17.27 4.76 -7.26
CA SER A 180 -17.39 5.83 -6.28
C SER A 180 -16.21 6.79 -6.37
N LEU A 181 -16.50 8.10 -6.38
CA LEU A 181 -15.49 9.15 -6.26
C LEU A 181 -15.65 9.85 -4.91
N TRP A 182 -14.66 9.68 -4.05
CA TRP A 182 -14.63 10.30 -2.73
C TRP A 182 -13.99 11.68 -2.81
N ILE A 183 -14.66 12.69 -2.28
CA ILE A 183 -14.19 14.08 -2.31
C ILE A 183 -13.72 14.57 -0.92
N SER A 184 -13.82 13.72 0.08
CA SER A 184 -13.37 13.97 1.45
C SER A 184 -13.05 12.67 2.16
N CYS A 185 -12.28 12.74 3.23
CA CYS A 185 -11.95 11.61 4.09
C CYS A 185 -12.22 11.95 5.56
N ALA A 186 -12.27 10.91 6.41
CA ALA A 186 -12.29 11.08 7.85
C ALA A 186 -10.90 11.50 8.35
N GLY A 187 -10.87 12.27 9.45
CA GLY A 187 -9.64 12.55 10.17
C GLY A 187 -9.43 11.53 11.31
N GLY A 188 -8.18 11.34 11.72
CA GLY A 188 -7.79 10.52 12.85
C GLY A 188 -6.98 11.30 13.88
N LEU A 189 -7.00 10.85 15.13
CA LEU A 189 -6.15 11.32 16.21
C LEU A 189 -5.63 10.15 17.01
N SER A 190 -4.31 10.08 17.19
CA SER A 190 -3.67 9.16 18.12
C SER A 190 -3.34 9.86 19.41
N ALA A 191 -3.89 9.37 20.53
CA ALA A 191 -3.56 9.86 21.87
C ALA A 191 -2.72 8.82 22.62
N VAL A 192 -1.53 9.23 23.08
CA VAL A 192 -0.63 8.38 23.87
C VAL A 192 -0.62 8.89 25.30
N SER A 193 -1.04 8.02 26.25
CA SER A 193 -1.00 8.32 27.68
C SER A 193 0.21 7.66 28.32
N HIS A 194 1.07 8.46 28.93
CA HIS A 194 2.22 7.98 29.74
C HIS A 194 1.82 7.97 31.21
N ILE A 195 1.61 6.77 31.76
CA ILE A 195 1.25 6.58 33.15
C ILE A 195 2.51 6.09 33.91
N PRO A 196 3.06 6.89 34.83
CA PRO A 196 4.18 6.43 35.65
C PRO A 196 3.72 5.32 36.60
N VAL A 197 4.44 4.21 36.59
CA VAL A 197 4.16 3.06 37.44
C VAL A 197 5.40 2.69 38.26
N ALA A 198 5.21 2.29 39.50
CA ALA A 198 6.25 1.67 40.30
C ALA A 198 6.04 0.14 40.30
N ARG A 199 7.09 -0.61 40.00
CA ARG A 199 7.06 -2.07 40.09
C ARG A 199 7.45 -2.46 41.51
N VAL A 200 6.68 -3.38 42.09
CA VAL A 200 6.94 -3.96 43.38
C VAL A 200 6.98 -5.47 43.26
N ASP A 201 7.75 -6.12 44.13
CA ASP A 201 7.71 -7.57 44.26
C ASP A 201 6.36 -7.98 44.88
N ALA A 202 5.73 -8.97 44.27
CA ALA A 202 4.46 -9.51 44.78
C ALA A 202 4.53 -11.04 44.82
N GLU A 203 4.05 -11.59 45.92
CA GLU A 203 3.84 -13.01 46.09
C GLU A 203 2.41 -13.38 45.63
N GLY A 204 2.25 -14.55 45.05
CA GLY A 204 0.94 -15.06 44.61
C GLY A 204 1.02 -15.93 43.36
N GLU A 205 -0.12 -16.40 42.91
CA GLU A 205 -0.24 -17.16 41.67
C GLU A 205 -0.29 -16.21 40.45
N LYS A 206 0.40 -16.59 39.38
CA LYS A 206 0.33 -15.86 38.10
C LYS A 206 -0.86 -16.36 37.31
N LEU A 207 -1.78 -15.46 36.99
CA LEU A 207 -2.91 -15.74 36.14
C LEU A 207 -2.77 -14.96 34.79
N GLN A 208 -3.16 -15.59 33.74
CA GLN A 208 -3.29 -14.93 32.43
C GLN A 208 -4.77 -14.88 32.04
N ILE A 209 -5.28 -13.69 31.83
CA ILE A 209 -6.62 -13.47 31.30
C ILE A 209 -6.50 -13.05 29.85
N LYS A 210 -7.24 -13.71 28.94
CA LYS A 210 -7.23 -13.43 27.52
C LYS A 210 -8.66 -13.24 27.01
N VAL A 211 -8.95 -12.08 26.43
CA VAL A 211 -10.16 -11.82 25.67
C VAL A 211 -9.85 -12.10 24.19
N CYS A 212 -10.52 -13.11 23.62
CA CYS A 212 -10.29 -13.55 22.24
C CYS A 212 -11.58 -14.07 21.59
N GLY A 213 -11.54 -14.38 20.30
CA GLY A 213 -12.69 -14.87 19.54
C GLY A 213 -13.74 -13.80 19.20
N LEU A 214 -13.41 -12.53 19.40
CA LEU A 214 -14.26 -11.42 18.97
C LEU A 214 -14.14 -11.22 17.45
N MET A 215 -15.23 -10.74 16.84
CA MET A 215 -15.24 -10.39 15.43
C MET A 215 -14.42 -9.11 15.21
N GLY A 216 -13.37 -9.21 14.40
CA GLY A 216 -12.59 -8.09 13.94
C GLY A 216 -13.28 -7.29 12.83
N GLY A 217 -12.61 -6.33 12.27
CA GLY A 217 -13.06 -5.51 11.14
C GLY A 217 -12.14 -4.35 10.86
N HIS A 218 -12.34 -3.72 9.71
CA HIS A 218 -11.60 -2.54 9.32
C HIS A 218 -11.91 -1.36 10.25
N SER A 219 -10.87 -0.65 10.71
CA SER A 219 -10.97 0.43 11.68
C SER A 219 -11.72 1.67 11.16
N GLY A 220 -11.75 1.90 9.85
CA GLY A 220 -12.49 2.95 9.19
C GLY A 220 -13.86 2.48 8.70
N SER A 221 -13.92 1.69 7.63
CA SER A 221 -15.16 1.32 6.92
C SER A 221 -16.13 0.45 7.72
N GLU A 222 -15.70 -0.18 8.82
CA GLU A 222 -16.54 -1.03 9.64
C GLU A 222 -16.68 -0.58 11.11
N ILE A 223 -16.21 0.62 11.45
CA ILE A 223 -16.27 1.15 12.83
C ILE A 223 -17.72 1.30 13.34
N ASP A 224 -18.67 1.51 12.44
CA ASP A 224 -20.10 1.64 12.71
C ASP A 224 -20.79 0.30 13.08
N LYS A 225 -20.17 -0.84 12.80
CA LYS A 225 -20.74 -2.19 13.00
C LYS A 225 -20.96 -2.59 14.46
N LYS A 226 -20.62 -1.71 15.42
CA LYS A 226 -20.83 -1.92 16.87
C LYS A 226 -20.29 -3.26 17.39
N ARG A 227 -19.16 -3.71 16.88
CA ARG A 227 -18.48 -4.94 17.32
C ARG A 227 -17.88 -4.75 18.71
N ALA A 228 -17.74 -5.82 19.47
CA ALA A 228 -17.19 -5.76 20.81
C ALA A 228 -15.69 -5.38 20.78
N ASN A 229 -15.31 -4.42 21.62
CA ASN A 229 -13.91 -4.02 21.79
C ASN A 229 -13.27 -4.84 22.93
N ALA A 230 -12.21 -5.57 22.63
CA ALA A 230 -11.53 -6.45 23.58
C ALA A 230 -10.97 -5.68 24.79
N ASN A 231 -10.47 -4.46 24.60
CA ASN A 231 -9.95 -3.64 25.70
C ASN A 231 -11.07 -3.18 26.64
N VAL A 232 -12.23 -2.82 26.09
CA VAL A 232 -13.41 -2.45 26.91
C VAL A 232 -13.94 -3.65 27.70
N VAL A 233 -13.94 -4.84 27.09
CA VAL A 233 -14.32 -6.08 27.79
C VAL A 233 -13.33 -6.40 28.89
N MET A 234 -12.02 -6.38 28.60
CA MET A 234 -10.96 -6.62 29.57
C MET A 234 -10.99 -5.63 30.75
N GLY A 235 -11.26 -4.36 30.48
CA GLY A 235 -11.33 -3.33 31.53
C GLY A 235 -12.53 -3.46 32.48
N ARG A 236 -13.44 -4.42 32.26
CA ARG A 236 -14.56 -4.71 33.13
C ARG A 236 -14.30 -5.89 34.07
N PHE A 237 -13.18 -6.59 33.91
CA PHE A 237 -12.69 -7.62 34.83
C PHE A 237 -11.78 -7.00 35.88
#